data_03ab7b3e9fbbb47dbd75c18a4c36f3cf
#
_entry.id   03ab7b3e9fbbb47dbd75c18a4c36f3cf
#
_cell.length_a   1.000
_cell.length_b   1.000
_cell.length_c   1.000
_cell.angle_alpha   90.00
_cell.angle_beta   90.00
_cell.angle_gamma   90.00
#
_symmetry.space_group_name_H-M   'P 1'
#
loop_
_entity.id
_entity.type
_entity.pdbx_description
1 polymer ?
#
loop_
_entity_poly.entity_id
_entity_poly.type
_entity_poly.pdbx_seq_one_letter_code
_entity_poly.pdbx_strand_id
1 'polypeptide(L)'
;FLVASHEAVIPTLYEAFDVAQGGEPGPVFVEIPVNIQRFKSDIDAMPAYRAPAARTAPDADAIGRAVELLRQAKRPGLFVGWGAKGAAAELVQLAELMEAPVATTLQGLGVFPGDHPLHTGLAFGASAVPAGQNAFADCDLMLAIGTKFSELGTGTKFSELGTGFFFSAEVP
;
A
#
# COMPACT_ATOMS: atom_id res chain seq x y z
N PHE A 1 12.40 -14.22 14.38
CA PHE A 1 11.92 -14.91 15.59
C PHE A 1 12.81 -16.11 15.90
N LEU A 2 13.12 -16.34 17.17
CA LEU A 2 13.85 -17.50 17.62
C LEU A 2 12.97 -18.31 18.58
N VAL A 3 12.75 -19.57 18.27
CA VAL A 3 11.99 -20.48 19.14
C VAL A 3 12.88 -20.96 20.28
N ALA A 4 12.55 -20.63 21.52
CA ALA A 4 13.38 -20.89 22.69
C ALA A 4 13.11 -22.25 23.35
N SER A 5 11.92 -22.81 23.21
CA SER A 5 11.50 -24.09 23.79
C SER A 5 10.41 -24.76 22.96
N HIS A 6 10.06 -26.00 23.28
CA HIS A 6 8.96 -26.70 22.59
C HIS A 6 7.61 -26.01 22.80
N GLU A 7 7.35 -25.50 23.99
CA GLU A 7 6.12 -24.77 24.33
C GLU A 7 6.01 -23.46 23.56
N ALA A 8 7.17 -22.85 23.22
CA ALA A 8 7.23 -21.60 22.49
C ALA A 8 7.00 -21.77 20.97
N VAL A 9 7.02 -22.99 20.41
CA VAL A 9 6.88 -23.22 18.96
C VAL A 9 5.60 -22.57 18.44
N ILE A 10 4.44 -22.94 18.99
CA ILE A 10 3.14 -22.47 18.48
C ILE A 10 2.92 -20.97 18.72
N PRO A 11 3.16 -20.43 19.93
CA PRO A 11 3.05 -18.99 20.16
C PRO A 11 3.94 -18.17 19.23
N THR A 12 5.21 -18.58 19.03
CA THR A 12 6.14 -17.87 18.13
C THR A 12 5.67 -17.92 16.68
N LEU A 13 5.10 -19.04 16.22
CA LEU A 13 4.54 -19.12 14.87
C LEU A 13 3.35 -18.19 14.71
N TYR A 14 2.45 -18.12 15.69
CA TYR A 14 1.30 -17.21 15.63
C TYR A 14 1.75 -15.75 15.60
N GLU A 15 2.70 -15.36 16.45
CA GLU A 15 3.28 -14.02 16.44
C GLU A 15 3.94 -13.70 15.09
N ALA A 16 4.69 -14.66 14.53
CA ALA A 16 5.30 -14.50 13.22
C ALA A 16 4.25 -14.30 12.10
N PHE A 17 3.15 -15.04 12.15
CA PHE A 17 2.03 -14.85 11.24
C PHE A 17 1.39 -13.47 11.37
N ASP A 18 1.17 -13.02 12.61
CA ASP A 18 0.57 -11.71 12.87
C ASP A 18 1.47 -10.58 12.35
N VAL A 19 2.79 -10.69 12.55
CA VAL A 19 3.75 -9.73 12.01
C VAL A 19 3.83 -9.80 10.48
N ALA A 20 3.82 -11.01 9.90
CA ALA A 20 3.88 -11.18 8.44
C ALA A 20 2.66 -10.58 7.72
N GLN A 21 1.51 -10.53 8.36
CA GLN A 21 0.25 -10.02 7.80
C GLN A 21 -0.12 -8.63 8.31
N GLY A 22 0.55 -8.15 9.38
CA GLY A 22 0.26 -6.88 10.02
C GLY A 22 0.90 -5.69 9.29
N GLY A 23 0.34 -4.50 9.47
CA GLY A 23 0.88 -3.27 8.92
C GLY A 23 1.15 -3.38 7.41
N GLU A 24 2.41 -3.28 7.03
CA GLU A 24 2.88 -3.62 5.68
C GLU A 24 3.21 -5.12 5.61
N PRO A 25 2.42 -5.95 4.91
CA PRO A 25 2.67 -7.39 4.83
C PRO A 25 4.03 -7.70 4.21
N GLY A 26 4.74 -8.65 4.83
CA GLY A 26 6.08 -9.01 4.37
C GLY A 26 6.58 -10.33 4.93
N PRO A 27 7.73 -10.83 4.43
CA PRO A 27 8.30 -12.07 4.91
C PRO A 27 8.86 -11.91 6.33
N VAL A 28 8.71 -12.96 7.13
CA VAL A 28 9.33 -13.09 8.44
C VAL A 28 10.23 -14.33 8.48
N PHE A 29 11.26 -14.27 9.29
CA PHE A 29 12.17 -15.40 9.50
C PHE A 29 11.91 -16.01 10.87
N VAL A 30 11.72 -17.34 10.91
CA VAL A 30 11.56 -18.11 12.15
C VAL A 30 12.65 -19.16 12.21
N GLU A 31 13.48 -19.09 13.23
CA GLU A 31 14.51 -20.08 13.53
C GLU A 31 14.02 -21.04 14.60
N ILE A 32 14.02 -22.34 14.29
CA ILE A 32 13.73 -23.41 15.22
C ILE A 32 15.00 -24.24 15.43
N PRO A 33 15.64 -24.15 16.60
CA PRO A 33 16.87 -24.90 16.89
C PRO A 33 16.71 -26.40 16.72
N VAL A 34 17.78 -27.08 16.26
CA VAL A 34 17.75 -28.50 15.91
C VAL A 34 17.37 -29.40 17.10
N ASN A 35 17.74 -29.02 18.33
CA ASN A 35 17.34 -29.75 19.54
C ASN A 35 15.83 -29.72 19.74
N ILE A 36 15.13 -28.62 19.43
CA ILE A 36 13.67 -28.53 19.49
C ILE A 36 13.03 -29.36 18.38
N GLN A 37 13.63 -29.42 17.20
CA GLN A 37 13.11 -30.21 16.08
C GLN A 37 13.26 -31.73 16.27
N ARG A 38 14.35 -32.18 16.93
CA ARG A 38 14.71 -33.60 17.01
C ARG A 38 14.24 -34.31 18.28
N PHE A 39 14.10 -33.59 19.36
CA PHE A 39 13.71 -34.19 20.63
C PHE A 39 12.21 -33.99 20.89
N LYS A 40 11.62 -34.98 21.53
CA LYS A 40 10.21 -34.91 21.96
C LYS A 40 10.12 -34.15 23.28
N SER A 41 9.04 -33.44 23.46
CA SER A 41 8.64 -32.83 24.71
C SER A 41 7.12 -32.91 24.82
N ASP A 42 6.63 -32.99 26.02
CA ASP A 42 5.21 -32.89 26.30
C ASP A 42 4.82 -31.40 26.28
N ILE A 43 3.72 -31.09 25.66
CA ILE A 43 3.17 -29.71 25.57
C ILE A 43 1.84 -29.74 26.32
N ASP A 44 1.75 -29.02 27.43
CA ASP A 44 0.58 -29.01 28.31
C ASP A 44 -0.68 -28.45 27.63
N ALA A 45 -0.53 -27.47 26.72
CA ALA A 45 -1.64 -26.90 26.01
C ALA A 45 -1.24 -26.41 24.61
N MET A 46 -2.10 -26.63 23.63
CA MET A 46 -2.01 -26.04 22.30
C MET A 46 -2.88 -24.78 22.25
N PRO A 47 -2.31 -23.57 22.24
CA PRO A 47 -3.10 -22.35 22.10
C PRO A 47 -3.80 -22.31 20.74
N ALA A 48 -5.06 -21.91 20.72
CA ALA A 48 -5.76 -21.65 19.46
C ALA A 48 -5.27 -20.35 18.83
N TYR A 49 -5.05 -20.34 17.52
CA TYR A 49 -4.79 -19.10 16.79
C TYR A 49 -5.99 -18.17 16.87
N ARG A 50 -5.73 -16.93 17.20
CA ARG A 50 -6.72 -15.86 17.12
C ARG A 50 -6.24 -14.89 16.05
N ALA A 51 -6.97 -14.83 14.94
CA ALA A 51 -6.69 -13.85 13.92
C ALA A 51 -6.69 -12.43 14.52
N PRO A 52 -5.80 -11.54 14.05
CA PRO A 52 -5.86 -10.13 14.41
C PRO A 52 -7.25 -9.57 14.20
N ALA A 53 -7.63 -8.58 15.01
CA ALA A 53 -8.89 -7.88 14.83
C ALA A 53 -8.98 -7.34 13.39
N ALA A 54 -10.18 -7.40 12.79
CA ALA A 54 -10.43 -6.81 11.49
C ALA A 54 -9.95 -5.35 11.47
N ARG A 55 -9.42 -4.92 10.32
CA ARG A 55 -8.97 -3.52 10.14
C ARG A 55 -10.06 -2.55 10.58
N THR A 56 -9.65 -1.50 11.25
CA THR A 56 -10.57 -0.41 11.65
C THR A 56 -11.21 0.19 10.40
N ALA A 57 -12.50 0.47 10.45
CA ALA A 57 -13.17 1.19 9.37
C ALA A 57 -12.46 2.54 9.12
N PRO A 58 -12.41 3.00 7.86
CA PRO A 58 -11.83 4.30 7.54
C PRO A 58 -12.48 5.43 8.35
N ASP A 59 -11.69 6.42 8.74
CA ASP A 59 -12.20 7.62 9.40
C ASP A 59 -13.08 8.44 8.42
N ALA A 60 -14.38 8.49 8.69
CA ALA A 60 -15.35 9.18 7.84
C ALA A 60 -15.06 10.70 7.73
N ASP A 61 -14.56 11.32 8.80
CA ASP A 61 -14.19 12.73 8.78
C ASP A 61 -12.95 12.98 7.93
N ALA A 62 -11.96 12.07 7.97
CA ALA A 62 -10.80 12.15 7.10
C ALA A 62 -11.18 11.98 5.62
N ILE A 63 -12.08 11.05 5.30
CA ILE A 63 -12.64 10.90 3.95
C ILE A 63 -13.38 12.16 3.53
N GLY A 64 -14.20 12.74 4.39
CA GLY A 64 -14.92 13.99 4.11
C GLY A 64 -13.96 15.14 3.77
N ARG A 65 -12.88 15.29 4.52
CA ARG A 65 -11.82 16.28 4.23
C ARG A 65 -11.14 16.04 2.88
N ALA A 66 -10.84 14.78 2.57
CA ALA A 66 -10.25 14.42 1.28
C ALA A 66 -11.17 14.76 0.10
N VAL A 67 -12.46 14.43 0.22
CA VAL A 67 -13.48 14.78 -0.80
C VAL A 67 -13.58 16.28 -0.99
N GLU A 68 -13.54 17.07 0.08
CA GLU A 68 -13.60 18.53 -0.04
C GLU A 68 -12.34 19.10 -0.74
N LEU A 69 -11.16 18.58 -0.45
CA LEU A 69 -9.94 18.97 -1.17
C LEU A 69 -10.04 18.63 -2.67
N LEU A 70 -10.53 17.44 -3.00
CA LEU A 70 -10.71 17.00 -4.38
C LEU A 70 -11.71 17.89 -5.14
N ARG A 71 -12.78 18.34 -4.48
CA ARG A 71 -13.79 19.24 -5.08
C ARG A 71 -13.24 20.62 -5.37
N GLN A 72 -12.26 21.07 -4.59
CA GLN A 72 -11.63 22.39 -4.77
C GLN A 72 -10.50 22.37 -5.79
N ALA A 73 -9.94 21.20 -6.06
CA ALA A 73 -8.87 21.03 -7.03
C ALA A 73 -9.34 21.38 -8.43
N LYS A 74 -8.51 22.09 -9.17
CA LYS A 74 -8.76 22.46 -10.57
C LYS A 74 -8.10 21.49 -11.55
N ARG A 75 -7.01 20.89 -11.12
CA ARG A 75 -6.21 19.94 -11.92
C ARG A 75 -5.72 18.81 -11.02
N PRO A 76 -6.65 17.95 -10.54
CA PRO A 76 -6.30 16.82 -9.73
C PRO A 76 -5.55 15.77 -10.54
N GLY A 77 -4.70 14.98 -9.86
CA GLY A 77 -4.04 13.80 -10.43
C GLY A 77 -4.12 12.62 -9.47
N LEU A 78 -4.11 11.41 -10.02
CA LEU A 78 -4.10 10.18 -9.24
C LEU A 78 -2.73 9.49 -9.34
N PHE A 79 -2.15 9.13 -8.20
CA PHE A 79 -0.92 8.35 -8.14
C PHE A 79 -1.19 7.01 -7.48
N VAL A 80 -1.16 5.94 -8.28
CA VAL A 80 -1.69 4.62 -7.90
C VAL A 80 -0.57 3.61 -7.71
N GLY A 81 -0.55 2.95 -6.57
CA GLY A 81 0.38 1.88 -6.24
C GLY A 81 -0.29 0.51 -6.12
N TRP A 82 0.52 -0.52 -5.87
CA TRP A 82 0.07 -1.90 -5.74
C TRP A 82 -1.00 -2.13 -4.66
N GLY A 83 -0.97 -1.34 -3.57
CA GLY A 83 -1.96 -1.44 -2.51
C GLY A 83 -3.41 -1.20 -2.96
N ALA A 84 -3.61 -0.58 -4.12
CA ALA A 84 -4.93 -0.30 -4.69
C ALA A 84 -5.44 -1.40 -5.66
N LYS A 85 -4.75 -2.54 -5.78
CA LYS A 85 -5.08 -3.61 -6.74
C LYS A 85 -6.51 -4.16 -6.64
N GLY A 86 -7.12 -4.05 -5.44
CA GLY A 86 -8.50 -4.52 -5.21
C GLY A 86 -9.58 -3.50 -5.61
N ALA A 87 -9.21 -2.27 -5.99
CA ALA A 87 -10.12 -1.16 -6.27
C ALA A 87 -10.00 -0.63 -7.72
N ALA A 88 -9.59 -1.47 -8.66
CA ALA A 88 -9.34 -1.04 -10.05
C ALA A 88 -10.59 -0.40 -10.72
N ALA A 89 -11.78 -0.95 -10.48
CA ALA A 89 -13.02 -0.42 -11.04
C ALA A 89 -13.38 0.95 -10.45
N GLU A 90 -13.22 1.10 -9.14
CA GLU A 90 -13.47 2.37 -8.43
C GLU A 90 -12.45 3.43 -8.83
N LEU A 91 -11.19 3.04 -9.09
CA LEU A 91 -10.15 3.93 -9.59
C LEU A 91 -10.49 4.49 -10.97
N VAL A 92 -10.99 3.65 -11.88
CA VAL A 92 -11.43 4.09 -13.20
C VAL A 92 -12.58 5.09 -13.06
N GLN A 93 -13.62 4.76 -12.28
CA GLN A 93 -14.75 5.67 -12.04
C GLN A 93 -14.30 7.00 -11.44
N LEU A 94 -13.38 6.97 -10.47
CA LEU A 94 -12.86 8.18 -9.85
C LEU A 94 -12.06 9.02 -10.84
N ALA A 95 -11.19 8.41 -11.63
CA ALA A 95 -10.38 9.10 -12.64
C ALA A 95 -11.26 9.76 -13.69
N GLU A 96 -12.29 9.07 -14.19
CA GLU A 96 -13.26 9.60 -15.15
C GLU A 96 -14.09 10.73 -14.56
N LEU A 97 -14.61 10.57 -13.32
CA LEU A 97 -15.40 11.59 -12.63
C LEU A 97 -14.62 12.90 -12.45
N MET A 98 -13.32 12.80 -12.23
CA MET A 98 -12.44 13.95 -11.97
C MET A 98 -11.71 14.42 -13.22
N GLU A 99 -11.82 13.71 -14.34
CA GLU A 99 -11.02 13.91 -15.56
C GLU A 99 -9.51 13.99 -15.24
N ALA A 100 -9.07 13.17 -14.25
CA ALA A 100 -7.75 13.26 -13.67
C ALA A 100 -6.77 12.29 -14.37
N PRO A 101 -5.55 12.73 -14.74
CA PRO A 101 -4.50 11.83 -15.19
C PRO A 101 -4.13 10.84 -14.08
N VAL A 102 -3.84 9.61 -14.49
CA VAL A 102 -3.45 8.53 -13.60
C VAL A 102 -2.03 8.10 -13.87
N ALA A 103 -1.15 8.31 -12.91
CA ALA A 103 0.18 7.72 -12.90
C ALA A 103 0.23 6.51 -11.98
N THR A 104 1.01 5.52 -12.35
CA THR A 104 1.22 4.32 -11.52
C THR A 104 2.64 4.26 -10.99
N THR A 105 2.82 3.56 -9.86
CA THR A 105 4.15 3.11 -9.44
C THR A 105 4.60 1.95 -10.32
N LEU A 106 5.89 1.62 -10.34
CA LEU A 106 6.41 0.46 -11.07
C LEU A 106 5.70 -0.84 -10.68
N GLN A 107 5.48 -1.05 -9.38
CA GLN A 107 4.76 -2.21 -8.87
C GLN A 107 3.24 -2.14 -9.14
N GLY A 108 2.71 -0.94 -9.33
CA GLY A 108 1.29 -0.67 -9.60
C GLY A 108 0.90 -0.66 -11.07
N LEU A 109 1.80 -0.97 -12.01
CA LEU A 109 1.54 -0.86 -13.46
C LEU A 109 0.29 -1.61 -13.94
N GLY A 110 -0.12 -2.69 -13.30
CA GLY A 110 -1.32 -3.44 -13.66
C GLY A 110 -2.57 -3.09 -12.85
N VAL A 111 -2.51 -2.09 -11.97
CA VAL A 111 -3.65 -1.71 -11.12
C VAL A 111 -4.67 -0.84 -11.85
N PHE A 112 -4.21 -0.04 -12.79
CA PHE A 112 -5.06 0.77 -13.65
C PHE A 112 -4.94 0.28 -15.10
N PRO A 113 -6.03 0.25 -15.90
CA PRO A 113 -5.97 -0.24 -17.29
C PRO A 113 -4.97 0.55 -18.13
N GLY A 114 -4.03 -0.17 -18.78
CA GLY A 114 -2.95 0.44 -19.54
C GLY A 114 -3.38 1.12 -20.84
N ASP A 115 -4.55 0.76 -21.34
CA ASP A 115 -5.18 1.31 -22.56
C ASP A 115 -6.19 2.42 -22.26
N HIS A 116 -6.37 2.79 -20.99
CA HIS A 116 -7.30 3.84 -20.60
C HIS A 116 -6.75 5.23 -21.00
N PRO A 117 -7.56 6.14 -21.58
CA PRO A 117 -7.11 7.45 -22.05
C PRO A 117 -6.46 8.33 -20.98
N LEU A 118 -6.84 8.16 -19.72
CA LEU A 118 -6.28 8.91 -18.58
C LEU A 118 -5.00 8.27 -18.00
N HIS A 119 -4.60 7.08 -18.44
CA HIS A 119 -3.37 6.43 -17.97
C HIS A 119 -2.14 7.07 -18.61
N THR A 120 -1.26 7.63 -17.80
CA THR A 120 -0.07 8.38 -18.27
C THR A 120 1.24 7.61 -18.06
N GLY A 121 1.18 6.41 -17.50
CA GLY A 121 2.36 5.62 -17.18
C GLY A 121 3.06 6.08 -15.91
N LEU A 122 4.39 6.03 -15.89
CA LEU A 122 5.22 6.46 -14.77
C LEU A 122 5.46 7.97 -14.85
N ALA A 123 4.99 8.74 -13.87
CA ALA A 123 5.14 10.21 -13.87
C ALA A 123 6.33 10.69 -13.03
N PHE A 124 6.85 9.88 -12.10
CA PHE A 124 7.83 10.29 -11.10
C PHE A 124 9.05 9.36 -11.08
N GLY A 125 10.14 9.86 -10.51
CA GLY A 125 11.40 9.13 -10.39
C GLY A 125 12.19 9.02 -11.68
N ALA A 126 13.25 8.22 -11.64
CA ALA A 126 14.19 8.06 -12.77
C ALA A 126 13.58 7.35 -13.99
N SER A 127 12.48 6.63 -13.80
CA SER A 127 11.77 5.91 -14.87
C SER A 127 10.56 6.67 -15.40
N ALA A 128 10.39 7.94 -15.02
CA ALA A 128 9.28 8.75 -15.49
C ALA A 128 9.30 8.93 -17.02
N VAL A 129 8.12 8.78 -17.63
CA VAL A 129 7.97 9.00 -19.08
C VAL A 129 7.48 10.41 -19.36
N PRO A 130 7.81 11.01 -20.51
CA PRO A 130 7.43 12.39 -20.83
C PRO A 130 5.92 12.65 -20.74
N ALA A 131 5.08 11.70 -21.14
CA ALA A 131 3.63 11.81 -21.04
C ALA A 131 3.18 11.96 -19.58
N GLY A 132 3.72 11.12 -18.67
CA GLY A 132 3.45 11.22 -17.25
C GLY A 132 3.93 12.53 -16.64
N GLN A 133 5.19 12.93 -16.93
CA GLN A 133 5.74 14.17 -16.42
C GLN A 133 4.91 15.39 -16.85
N ASN A 134 4.52 15.45 -18.12
CA ASN A 134 3.72 16.57 -18.67
C ASN A 134 2.31 16.61 -18.07
N ALA A 135 1.67 15.44 -17.91
CA ALA A 135 0.32 15.36 -17.35
C ALA A 135 0.25 15.84 -15.89
N PHE A 136 1.35 15.64 -15.14
CA PHE A 136 1.41 16.01 -13.73
C PHE A 136 2.13 17.33 -13.46
N ALA A 137 2.69 18.00 -14.48
CA ALA A 137 3.45 19.25 -14.32
C ALA A 137 2.65 20.37 -13.65
N ASP A 138 1.36 20.43 -13.95
CA ASP A 138 0.46 21.48 -13.47
C ASP A 138 -0.60 20.98 -12.48
N CYS A 139 -0.49 19.76 -11.96
CA CYS A 139 -1.42 19.27 -10.96
C CYS A 139 -1.36 20.12 -9.68
N ASP A 140 -2.52 20.57 -9.22
CA ASP A 140 -2.66 21.34 -7.98
C ASP A 140 -3.01 20.48 -6.76
N LEU A 141 -3.44 19.24 -7.01
CA LEU A 141 -3.69 18.24 -5.98
C LEU A 141 -3.37 16.84 -6.52
N MET A 142 -2.69 16.05 -5.70
CA MET A 142 -2.45 14.63 -6.00
C MET A 142 -3.10 13.74 -4.95
N LEU A 143 -3.94 12.82 -5.41
CA LEU A 143 -4.47 11.73 -4.58
C LEU A 143 -3.60 10.49 -4.78
N ALA A 144 -2.88 10.10 -3.73
CA ALA A 144 -2.05 8.89 -3.74
C ALA A 144 -2.79 7.73 -3.09
N ILE A 145 -2.94 6.62 -3.82
CA ILE A 145 -3.73 5.46 -3.39
C ILE A 145 -2.88 4.20 -3.48
N GLY A 146 -2.69 3.50 -2.35
CA GLY A 146 -1.95 2.23 -2.30
C GLY A 146 -0.47 2.34 -2.67
N THR A 147 0.15 3.51 -2.52
CA THR A 147 1.56 3.75 -2.81
C THR A 147 2.37 3.85 -1.52
N LYS A 148 3.62 3.37 -1.55
CA LYS A 148 4.58 3.46 -0.44
C LYS A 148 5.50 4.66 -0.52
N PHE A 149 5.42 5.47 -1.56
CA PHE A 149 6.34 6.58 -1.81
C PHE A 149 7.82 6.18 -1.75
N SER A 150 8.14 4.99 -2.28
CA SER A 150 9.52 4.52 -2.33
C SER A 150 10.37 5.43 -3.22
N GLU A 151 11.69 5.50 -2.94
CA GLU A 151 12.65 6.29 -3.73
C GLU A 151 12.60 5.96 -5.23
N LEU A 152 12.42 4.68 -5.59
CA LEU A 152 12.27 4.24 -6.98
C LEU A 152 10.97 4.74 -7.62
N GLY A 153 9.91 4.88 -6.84
CA GLY A 153 8.58 5.29 -7.34
C GLY A 153 8.41 6.79 -7.42
N THR A 154 9.12 7.56 -6.61
CA THR A 154 8.93 9.00 -6.48
C THR A 154 10.16 9.82 -6.86
N GLY A 155 11.35 9.20 -6.88
CA GLY A 155 12.62 9.92 -6.96
C GLY A 155 12.92 10.70 -5.68
N THR A 156 14.12 11.29 -5.62
CA THR A 156 14.56 12.08 -4.46
C THR A 156 13.85 13.43 -4.33
N LYS A 157 13.00 13.79 -5.30
CA LYS A 157 12.39 15.12 -5.41
C LYS A 157 10.92 15.18 -5.04
N PHE A 158 10.37 14.14 -4.41
CA PHE A 158 8.95 14.16 -4.04
C PHE A 158 8.63 15.27 -3.03
N SER A 159 9.59 15.64 -2.18
CA SER A 159 9.49 16.79 -1.26
C SER A 159 9.43 18.15 -1.95
N GLU A 160 9.82 18.22 -3.23
CA GLU A 160 9.83 19.46 -4.02
C GLU A 160 8.51 19.68 -4.80
N LEU A 161 7.61 18.69 -4.85
CA LEU A 161 6.31 18.77 -5.53
C LEU A 161 5.28 19.64 -4.77
N GLY A 162 5.75 20.59 -3.98
CA GLY A 162 4.91 21.58 -3.33
C GLY A 162 3.97 20.99 -2.25
N THR A 163 3.35 21.83 -1.46
CA THR A 163 2.48 21.54 -0.33
C THR A 163 1.18 20.82 -0.69
N GLY A 164 1.26 19.63 -1.30
CA GLY A 164 0.12 18.74 -1.51
C GLY A 164 -0.13 17.87 -0.29
N PHE A 165 -1.37 17.78 0.15
CA PHE A 165 -1.77 16.80 1.17
C PHE A 165 -1.83 15.40 0.54
N PHE A 166 -1.17 14.43 1.18
CA PHE A 166 -1.18 13.03 0.74
C PHE A 166 -2.11 12.23 1.63
N PHE A 167 -3.06 11.55 1.02
CA PHE A 167 -3.83 10.51 1.68
C PHE A 167 -3.40 9.16 1.12
N SER A 168 -2.82 8.31 1.97
CA SER A 168 -2.65 6.89 1.66
C SER A 168 -3.88 6.16 2.20
N ALA A 169 -4.78 5.75 1.35
CA ALA A 169 -5.80 4.77 1.69
C ALA A 169 -5.26 3.40 1.28
N GLU A 170 -4.89 2.57 2.24
CA GLU A 170 -4.75 1.14 2.00
C GLU A 170 -6.16 0.58 1.80
N VAL A 171 -6.47 0.14 0.60
CA VAL A 171 -7.71 -0.59 0.30
C VAL A 171 -7.53 -2.02 0.79
N PRO A 172 -8.49 -2.61 1.52
CA PRO A 172 -8.41 -3.96 2.09
C PRO A 172 -8.26 -5.07 1.05
#